data_8075db0c1859bcc9a9e5b97b9e554168
#
_entry.id   8075db0c1859bcc9a9e5b97b9e554168
#
_cell.length_a   1.000
_cell.length_b   1.000
_cell.length_c   1.000
_cell.angle_alpha   90.00
_cell.angle_beta   90.00
_cell.angle_gamma   90.00
#
_symmetry.space_group_name_H-M   'P 1'
#
loop_
_entity.id
_entity.type
_entity.pdbx_description
1 polymer ?
#
loop_
_entity_poly.entity_id
_entity_poly.type
_entity_poly.pdbx_seq_one_letter_code
_entity_poly.pdbx_strand_id
1 'polypeptide(L)'
;MGQNFGFVKVAAAIPRVEIADCIYNEREIYNQIIEAVHRNVQIIVFPELSITAYTCGDLFGHTLLLEQARKALSLLVEETSDYPILCIVGMPVAAGNCLYNCAVVFQSGKILGVVPKSYLPNYKEFYEERW
;
A
#
# COMPACT_ATOMS: atom_id res chain seq x y z
N MET A 1 -9.49 19.38 -12.55
CA MET A 1 -8.14 18.96 -12.97
C MET A 1 -7.68 19.83 -14.14
N GLY A 2 -6.50 20.40 -14.10
CA GLY A 2 -5.97 21.21 -15.19
C GLY A 2 -5.61 20.37 -16.42
N GLN A 3 -5.45 21.04 -17.56
CA GLN A 3 -4.94 20.37 -18.76
C GLN A 3 -3.49 19.95 -18.54
N ASN A 4 -3.17 18.71 -18.86
CA ASN A 4 -1.82 18.14 -18.69
C ASN A 4 -1.09 17.95 -20.03
N PHE A 5 -1.69 18.35 -21.15
CA PHE A 5 -1.13 18.26 -22.51
C PHE A 5 -0.59 16.86 -22.87
N GLY A 6 -1.24 15.81 -22.40
CA GLY A 6 -0.82 14.43 -22.62
C GLY A 6 0.18 13.89 -21.60
N PHE A 7 0.59 14.69 -20.61
CA PHE A 7 1.46 14.23 -19.52
C PHE A 7 0.64 13.79 -18.31
N VAL A 8 1.17 12.82 -17.57
CA VAL A 8 0.62 12.37 -16.30
C VAL A 8 1.65 12.66 -15.22
N LYS A 9 1.23 13.41 -14.19
CA LYS A 9 2.11 13.71 -13.05
C LYS A 9 2.03 12.56 -12.06
N VAL A 10 3.17 11.93 -11.80
CA VAL A 10 3.29 10.78 -10.92
C VAL A 10 4.23 11.08 -9.77
N ALA A 11 4.05 10.38 -8.64
CA ALA A 11 4.93 10.47 -7.50
C ALA A 11 5.25 9.07 -6.98
N ALA A 12 6.52 8.86 -6.63
CA ALA A 12 6.96 7.75 -5.81
C ALA A 12 7.19 8.29 -4.39
N ALA A 13 6.44 7.79 -3.43
CA ALA A 13 6.47 8.28 -2.07
C ALA A 13 7.15 7.26 -1.14
N ILE A 14 7.94 7.75 -0.19
CA ILE A 14 8.60 6.92 0.81
C ILE A 14 8.17 7.43 2.18
N PRO A 15 7.11 6.86 2.77
CA PRO A 15 6.64 7.28 4.08
C PRO A 15 7.56 6.74 5.19
N ARG A 16 7.49 7.36 6.35
CA ARG A 16 8.00 6.72 7.56
C ARG A 16 7.11 5.54 7.88
N VAL A 17 7.71 4.42 8.27
CA VAL A 17 6.97 3.22 8.65
C VAL A 17 7.45 2.72 10.01
N GLU A 18 6.53 2.14 10.77
CA GLU A 18 6.80 1.41 11.98
C GLU A 18 6.44 -0.06 11.75
N ILE A 19 7.29 -0.97 12.21
CA ILE A 19 7.11 -2.41 11.98
C ILE A 19 5.80 -2.86 12.61
N ALA A 20 4.92 -3.45 11.79
CA ALA A 20 3.62 -4.00 12.17
C ALA A 20 2.64 -2.99 12.77
N ASP A 21 2.94 -1.70 12.74
CA ASP A 21 2.02 -0.64 13.19
C ASP A 21 1.22 -0.10 12.00
N CYS A 22 0.20 -0.82 11.61
CA CYS A 22 -0.60 -0.48 10.43
C CYS A 22 -1.36 0.84 10.60
N ILE A 23 -1.72 1.21 11.83
CA ILE A 23 -2.40 2.48 12.10
C ILE A 23 -1.46 3.65 11.86
N TYR A 24 -0.24 3.58 12.40
CA TYR A 24 0.78 4.60 12.18
C TYR A 24 1.11 4.70 10.69
N ASN A 25 1.34 3.58 10.04
CA ASN A 25 1.71 3.53 8.62
C ASN A 25 0.60 4.09 7.73
N GLU A 26 -0.66 3.78 8.05
CA GLU A 26 -1.81 4.33 7.34
C GLU A 26 -1.84 5.86 7.44
N ARG A 27 -1.60 6.43 8.61
CA ARG A 27 -1.57 7.88 8.79
C ARG A 27 -0.46 8.54 7.98
N GLU A 28 0.73 7.95 7.97
CA GLU A 28 1.85 8.48 7.18
C GLU A 28 1.57 8.42 5.68
N ILE A 29 0.98 7.32 5.22
CA ILE A 29 0.58 7.17 3.81
C ILE A 29 -0.50 8.20 3.45
N TYR A 30 -1.53 8.34 4.29
CA TYR A 30 -2.59 9.31 4.08
C TYR A 30 -2.05 10.74 3.95
N ASN A 31 -1.15 11.14 4.85
CA ASN A 31 -0.57 12.48 4.80
C ASN A 31 0.18 12.75 3.49
N GLN A 32 0.90 11.75 2.99
CA GLN A 32 1.59 11.88 1.71
C GLN A 32 0.64 11.89 0.51
N ILE A 33 -0.47 11.17 0.57
CA ILE A 33 -1.51 11.24 -0.46
C ILE A 33 -2.09 12.66 -0.51
N ILE A 34 -2.41 13.25 0.63
CA ILE A 34 -2.96 14.61 0.69
C ILE A 34 -1.96 15.64 0.13
N GLU A 35 -0.69 15.52 0.49
CA GLU A 35 0.35 16.38 -0.08
C GLU A 35 0.43 16.24 -1.60
N ALA A 36 0.35 15.01 -2.09
CA ALA A 36 0.36 14.74 -3.53
C ALA A 36 -0.86 15.35 -4.24
N VAL A 37 -2.03 15.26 -3.61
CA VAL A 37 -3.26 15.90 -4.13
C VAL A 37 -3.05 17.41 -4.28
N HIS A 38 -2.47 18.07 -3.28
CA HIS A 38 -2.19 19.52 -3.34
C HIS A 38 -1.16 19.88 -4.40
N ARG A 39 -0.34 18.94 -4.84
CA ARG A 39 0.65 19.12 -5.91
C ARG A 39 0.13 18.66 -7.29
N ASN A 40 -1.16 18.35 -7.38
CA ASN A 40 -1.79 17.87 -8.63
C ASN A 40 -1.20 16.58 -9.17
N VAL A 41 -0.71 15.70 -8.29
CA VAL A 41 -0.26 14.36 -8.67
C VAL A 41 -1.47 13.52 -9.04
N GLN A 42 -1.37 12.75 -10.12
CA GLN A 42 -2.45 11.91 -10.62
C GLN A 42 -2.30 10.45 -10.20
N ILE A 43 -1.08 9.97 -10.04
CA ILE A 43 -0.77 8.61 -9.60
C ILE A 43 0.33 8.68 -8.55
N ILE A 44 0.10 8.07 -7.39
CA ILE A 44 1.09 7.94 -6.33
C ILE A 44 1.34 6.47 -6.02
N VAL A 45 2.61 6.06 -5.94
CA VAL A 45 3.01 4.71 -5.59
C VAL A 45 3.84 4.71 -4.31
N PHE A 46 3.52 3.77 -3.42
CA PHE A 46 4.22 3.54 -2.16
C PHE A 46 5.06 2.27 -2.23
N PRO A 47 6.04 2.09 -1.33
CA PRO A 47 6.89 0.92 -1.33
C PRO A 47 6.14 -0.39 -1.08
N GLU A 48 6.78 -1.48 -1.46
CA GLU A 48 6.35 -2.84 -1.13
C GLU A 48 6.09 -2.96 0.38
N LEU A 49 4.96 -3.60 0.73
CA LEU A 49 4.54 -3.82 2.13
C LEU A 49 4.51 -2.53 2.96
N SER A 50 4.16 -1.41 2.36
CA SER A 50 4.16 -0.10 3.03
C SER A 50 3.17 -0.01 4.19
N ILE A 51 2.09 -0.79 4.18
CA ILE A 51 1.10 -0.78 5.27
C ILE A 51 1.62 -1.47 6.52
N THR A 52 2.41 -2.55 6.38
CA THR A 52 2.93 -3.30 7.53
C THR A 52 4.38 -2.99 7.86
N ALA A 53 5.14 -2.45 6.96
CA ALA A 53 6.58 -2.48 6.79
C ALA A 53 7.07 -3.83 6.25
N TYR A 54 8.20 -3.82 5.58
CA TYR A 54 8.76 -5.01 4.93
C TYR A 54 9.32 -6.03 5.94
N THR A 55 9.87 -5.55 7.04
CA THR A 55 10.66 -6.35 7.98
C THR A 55 9.85 -6.95 9.13
N CYS A 56 8.59 -7.31 8.90
CA CYS A 56 7.74 -7.94 9.91
C CYS A 56 8.13 -9.41 10.20
N GLY A 57 8.83 -10.07 9.27
CA GLY A 57 9.28 -11.45 9.46
C GLY A 57 8.13 -12.42 9.74
N ASP A 58 8.25 -13.18 10.81
CA ASP A 58 7.25 -14.20 11.18
C ASP A 58 5.90 -13.59 11.60
N LEU A 59 5.83 -12.28 11.85
CA LEU A 59 4.55 -11.62 12.18
C LEU A 59 3.56 -11.69 11.03
N PHE A 60 4.00 -11.86 9.79
CA PHE A 60 3.11 -12.03 8.65
C PHE A 60 2.20 -13.26 8.76
N GLY A 61 2.58 -14.25 9.57
CA GLY A 61 1.73 -15.40 9.87
C GLY A 61 0.63 -15.13 10.91
N HIS A 62 0.62 -13.96 11.54
CA HIS A 62 -0.33 -13.64 12.59
C HIS A 62 -1.60 -13.01 12.01
N THR A 63 -2.74 -13.61 12.33
CA THR A 63 -4.06 -13.14 11.89
C THR A 63 -4.31 -11.68 12.27
N LEU A 64 -3.87 -11.27 13.47
CA LEU A 64 -4.05 -9.89 13.93
C LEU A 64 -3.38 -8.88 13.00
N LEU A 65 -2.16 -9.14 12.56
CA LEU A 65 -1.47 -8.24 11.63
C LEU A 65 -2.21 -8.13 10.30
N LEU A 66 -2.68 -9.25 9.77
CA LEU A 66 -3.40 -9.27 8.49
C LEU A 66 -4.73 -8.52 8.58
N GLU A 67 -5.43 -8.66 9.70
CA GLU A 67 -6.66 -7.90 9.95
C GLU A 67 -6.41 -6.41 10.09
N GLN A 68 -5.36 -6.02 10.80
CA GLN A 68 -4.98 -4.61 10.95
C GLN A 68 -4.58 -4.00 9.61
N ALA A 69 -3.86 -4.75 8.78
CA ALA A 69 -3.51 -4.29 7.44
C ALA A 69 -4.75 -4.05 6.58
N ARG A 70 -5.72 -4.97 6.63
CA ARG A 70 -6.97 -4.83 5.89
C ARG A 70 -7.80 -3.64 6.37
N LYS A 71 -7.87 -3.41 7.68
CA LYS A 71 -8.56 -2.25 8.25
C LYS A 71 -7.89 -0.95 7.83
N ALA A 72 -6.55 -0.91 7.85
CA ALA A 72 -5.80 0.26 7.41
C ALA A 72 -6.08 0.58 5.93
N LEU A 73 -6.11 -0.44 5.07
CA LEU A 73 -6.46 -0.26 3.66
C LEU A 73 -7.87 0.30 3.51
N SER A 74 -8.85 -0.27 4.21
CA SER A 74 -10.25 0.19 4.14
C SER A 74 -10.36 1.65 4.55
N LEU A 75 -9.63 2.06 5.59
CA LEU A 75 -9.62 3.43 6.07
C LEU A 75 -9.00 4.37 5.03
N LEU A 76 -7.87 3.99 4.41
CA LEU A 76 -7.26 4.78 3.33
C LEU A 76 -8.21 4.98 2.16
N VAL A 77 -8.86 3.90 1.72
CA VAL A 77 -9.79 3.94 0.59
C VAL A 77 -10.96 4.87 0.89
N GLU A 78 -11.50 4.81 2.10
CA GLU A 78 -12.60 5.68 2.53
C GLU A 78 -12.17 7.13 2.67
N GLU A 79 -11.06 7.39 3.36
CA GLU A 79 -10.61 8.76 3.64
C GLU A 79 -10.13 9.52 2.40
N THR A 80 -9.73 8.80 1.35
CA THR A 80 -9.29 9.41 0.09
C THR A 80 -10.35 9.39 -1.00
N SER A 81 -11.56 8.99 -0.67
CA SER A 81 -12.65 8.79 -1.66
C SER A 81 -13.03 10.05 -2.44
N ASP A 82 -12.86 11.23 -1.84
CA ASP A 82 -13.21 12.50 -2.49
C ASP A 82 -12.13 13.02 -3.44
N TYR A 83 -10.98 12.34 -3.52
CA TYR A 83 -9.86 12.77 -4.35
C TYR A 83 -9.71 11.87 -5.57
N PRO A 84 -9.42 12.45 -6.75
CA PRO A 84 -9.32 11.66 -7.99
C PRO A 84 -7.96 10.96 -8.18
N ILE A 85 -7.06 11.06 -7.22
CA ILE A 85 -5.73 10.48 -7.29
C ILE A 85 -5.80 8.94 -7.26
N LEU A 86 -5.04 8.28 -8.14
CA LEU A 86 -4.88 6.84 -8.12
C LEU A 86 -3.73 6.48 -7.20
N CYS A 87 -3.99 5.60 -6.23
CA CYS A 87 -3.03 5.22 -5.20
C CYS A 87 -2.67 3.74 -5.32
N ILE A 88 -1.39 3.43 -5.13
CA ILE A 88 -0.88 2.06 -5.11
C ILE A 88 -0.10 1.85 -3.81
N VAL A 89 -0.55 0.92 -2.97
CA VAL A 89 0.11 0.58 -1.71
C VAL A 89 0.49 -0.90 -1.68
N GLY A 90 1.46 -1.26 -0.84
CA GLY A 90 1.86 -2.64 -0.64
C GLY A 90 1.33 -3.19 0.68
N MET A 91 0.85 -4.42 0.67
CA MET A 91 0.37 -5.10 1.87
C MET A 91 0.30 -6.61 1.71
N PRO A 92 0.35 -7.37 2.82
CA PRO A 92 0.06 -8.79 2.78
C PRO A 92 -1.44 -9.02 2.68
N VAL A 93 -1.84 -10.00 1.88
CA VAL A 93 -3.24 -10.41 1.73
C VAL A 93 -3.34 -11.92 1.90
N ALA A 94 -4.19 -12.36 2.82
CA ALA A 94 -4.50 -13.77 2.98
C ALA A 94 -5.70 -14.13 2.12
N ALA A 95 -5.57 -15.18 1.33
CA ALA A 95 -6.66 -15.71 0.51
C ALA A 95 -6.60 -17.23 0.52
N GLY A 96 -7.68 -17.87 0.98
CA GLY A 96 -7.68 -19.30 1.23
C GLY A 96 -6.64 -19.65 2.30
N ASN A 97 -5.76 -20.60 2.00
CA ASN A 97 -4.68 -21.00 2.90
C ASN A 97 -3.33 -20.36 2.53
N CYS A 98 -3.34 -19.35 1.65
CA CYS A 98 -2.13 -18.73 1.16
C CYS A 98 -2.02 -17.29 1.61
N LEU A 99 -0.78 -16.85 1.78
CA LEU A 99 -0.43 -15.47 2.05
C LEU A 99 0.26 -14.89 0.82
N TYR A 100 -0.21 -13.74 0.36
CA TYR A 100 0.34 -13.07 -0.82
C TYR A 100 0.90 -11.70 -0.45
N ASN A 101 2.02 -11.35 -1.04
CA ASN A 101 2.57 -10.00 -1.02
C ASN A 101 1.98 -9.25 -2.22
N CYS A 102 1.15 -8.24 -1.96
CA CYS A 102 0.34 -7.63 -3.00
C CYS A 102 0.59 -6.14 -3.14
N ALA A 103 0.42 -5.65 -4.38
CA ALA A 103 0.16 -4.25 -4.65
C ALA A 103 -1.35 -4.07 -4.76
N VAL A 104 -1.89 -3.10 -4.03
CA VAL A 104 -3.33 -2.77 -4.06
C VAL A 104 -3.50 -1.42 -4.70
N VAL A 105 -4.32 -1.35 -5.73
CA VAL A 105 -4.62 -0.15 -6.50
C VAL A 105 -6.01 0.34 -6.13
N PHE A 106 -6.13 1.58 -5.70
CA PHE A 106 -7.43 2.17 -5.36
C PHE A 106 -7.53 3.61 -5.84
N GLN A 107 -8.77 4.05 -6.05
CA GLN A 107 -9.08 5.39 -6.52
C GLN A 107 -10.54 5.72 -6.20
N SER A 108 -10.80 6.94 -5.75
CA SER A 108 -12.16 7.46 -5.56
C SER A 108 -13.08 6.53 -4.74
N GLY A 109 -12.54 5.94 -3.68
CA GLY A 109 -13.32 5.08 -2.79
C GLY A 109 -13.48 3.64 -3.26
N LYS A 110 -12.76 3.23 -4.31
CA LYS A 110 -12.88 1.88 -4.88
C LYS A 110 -11.51 1.21 -5.01
N ILE A 111 -11.44 -0.06 -4.66
CA ILE A 111 -10.30 -0.91 -4.97
C ILE A 111 -10.45 -1.34 -6.43
N LEU A 112 -9.46 -0.98 -7.26
CA LEU A 112 -9.45 -1.29 -8.68
C LEU A 112 -8.77 -2.61 -9.00
N GLY A 113 -7.82 -3.04 -8.16
CA GLY A 113 -7.11 -4.29 -8.36
C GLY A 113 -6.20 -4.63 -7.21
N VAL A 114 -5.90 -5.93 -7.09
CA VAL A 114 -4.95 -6.50 -6.14
C VAL A 114 -4.02 -7.39 -6.94
N VAL A 115 -2.74 -7.05 -6.97
CA VAL A 115 -1.74 -7.73 -7.80
C VAL A 115 -0.75 -8.47 -6.91
N PRO A 116 -0.78 -9.81 -6.88
CA PRO A 116 0.17 -10.57 -6.08
C PRO A 116 1.55 -10.59 -6.75
N LYS A 117 2.60 -10.58 -5.92
CA LYS A 117 3.97 -10.73 -6.38
C LYS A 117 4.20 -12.17 -6.83
N SER A 118 4.76 -12.35 -8.03
CA SER A 118 4.95 -13.68 -8.62
C SER A 118 6.32 -14.29 -8.32
N TYR A 119 7.36 -13.46 -8.23
CA TYR A 119 8.75 -13.92 -8.03
C TYR A 119 9.24 -13.45 -6.68
N LEU A 120 9.37 -14.39 -5.72
CA LEU A 120 9.74 -14.09 -4.35
C LEU A 120 11.25 -14.25 -4.17
N PRO A 121 11.99 -13.21 -3.73
CA PRO A 121 13.41 -13.37 -3.42
C PRO A 121 13.60 -14.23 -2.17
N ASN A 122 14.56 -15.15 -2.23
CA ASN A 122 14.86 -16.06 -1.13
C ASN A 122 16.38 -16.17 -0.91
N TYR A 123 17.08 -15.03 -0.96
CA TYR A 123 18.53 -14.94 -0.79
C TYR A 123 18.90 -13.80 0.14
N LYS A 124 20.01 -13.94 0.85
CA LYS A 124 20.52 -12.98 1.84
C LYS A 124 19.45 -12.69 2.90
N GLU A 125 19.11 -11.41 3.09
CA GLU A 125 18.05 -10.98 4.02
C GLU A 125 16.64 -11.17 3.47
N PHE A 126 16.48 -11.61 2.23
CA PHE A 126 15.18 -11.81 1.60
C PHE A 126 14.76 -13.27 1.72
N TYR A 127 13.81 -13.55 2.59
CA TYR A 127 13.28 -14.89 2.83
C TYR A 127 11.77 -14.91 2.64
N GLU A 128 11.28 -14.32 1.57
CA GLU A 128 9.85 -14.11 1.35
C GLU A 128 9.07 -15.42 1.19
N GLU A 129 9.68 -16.46 0.64
CA GLU A 129 9.01 -17.76 0.49
C GLU A 129 8.66 -18.41 1.84
N ARG A 130 9.30 -17.97 2.92
CA ARG A 130 9.05 -18.48 4.26
C ARG A 130 7.67 -18.04 4.78
N TRP A 131 7.15 -16.93 4.31
CA TRP A 131 5.89 -16.32 4.73
C TRP A 131 4.73 -16.70 3.80
#